data_b381e10c9512f9ffbc62c08c72254ac5
#
_entry.id   b381e10c9512f9ffbc62c08c72254ac5
#
_cell.length_a   1.000
_cell.length_b   1.000
_cell.length_c   1.000
_cell.angle_alpha   90.00
_cell.angle_beta   90.00
_cell.angle_gamma   90.00
#
_symmetry.space_group_name_H-M   'P 1'
#
loop_
_entity.id
_entity.type
_entity.pdbx_description
1 polymer ?
#
loop_
_entity_poly.entity_id
_entity_poly.type
_entity_poly.pdbx_seq_one_letter_code
_entity_poly.pdbx_strand_id
1 'polypeptide(L)'
;ARYVVVGAGIHGLSTAYHLAMALERSGKGKGSDVVLIDKQGPGAGATGLACGCVRNLYMTGPLHSILRASVEVWESDPVNFGFQQVGYVSIGEENQTEDYIKLNQSQIDSGYPSDLYTGDDAHRFLTSIWPDFKTDKCDVVLHEHRSGYAGTHMVMWGLDQKCQQWGVQRVYGVEVTGYDMGSGNASSGAGGGVGGGSVKAVETTAGTITCDQVVIGAGAWTPRHWEWLGGPNTLDIVYPDGHIANDHAMWTYWRLLEGEVWMPPGVDYRTADGKDAPVLHVELMNTPVYGDDGEMIQDHVYTYTRYAAERVGAPGLQGGTIPIPIGDSAQVEPYGHLADAYQADEWFPEYYCKTLGMLFKRFENLEPYFKQRRNGGIGAFTPDNVPIFDHVADNAFVIADSNHGFKMIGVGKLTADMLITGEMPWELTPFG
;
A
#
# COMPACT_ATOMS: atom_id res chain seq x y z
N ALA A 1 3.01 -26.01 13.44
CA ALA A 1 1.93 -25.40 12.64
C ALA A 1 1.97 -25.97 11.22
N ARG A 2 0.85 -25.98 10.53
CA ARG A 2 0.83 -26.31 9.11
C ARG A 2 1.24 -25.10 8.26
N TYR A 3 0.72 -23.95 8.63
CA TYR A 3 1.00 -22.68 7.95
C TYR A 3 1.53 -21.65 8.94
N VAL A 4 2.61 -20.99 8.61
CA VAL A 4 3.12 -19.83 9.33
C VAL A 4 3.04 -18.59 8.44
N VAL A 5 2.37 -17.57 8.93
CA VAL A 5 2.26 -16.26 8.27
C VAL A 5 3.08 -15.26 9.08
N VAL A 6 4.05 -14.62 8.46
CA VAL A 6 4.98 -13.67 9.08
C VAL A 6 4.56 -12.25 8.74
N GLY A 7 4.33 -11.43 9.77
CA GLY A 7 3.88 -10.05 9.70
C GLY A 7 2.38 -9.90 9.89
N ALA A 8 1.97 -9.02 10.80
CA ALA A 8 0.56 -8.67 11.07
C ALA A 8 0.20 -7.29 10.48
N GLY A 9 0.75 -6.97 9.32
CA GLY A 9 0.29 -5.89 8.45
C GLY A 9 -0.91 -6.34 7.60
N ILE A 10 -1.30 -5.51 6.63
CA ILE A 10 -2.47 -5.74 5.77
C ILE A 10 -2.40 -7.10 5.05
N HIS A 11 -1.24 -7.47 4.51
CA HIS A 11 -1.06 -8.71 3.78
C HIS A 11 -1.11 -9.95 4.67
N GLY A 12 -0.37 -9.93 5.79
CA GLY A 12 -0.33 -11.10 6.67
C GLY A 12 -1.65 -11.36 7.37
N LEU A 13 -2.31 -10.32 7.89
CA LEU A 13 -3.65 -10.46 8.49
C LEU A 13 -4.67 -10.94 7.47
N SER A 14 -4.68 -10.36 6.26
CA SER A 14 -5.57 -10.77 5.18
C SER A 14 -5.32 -12.22 4.77
N THR A 15 -4.05 -12.63 4.61
CA THR A 15 -3.69 -14.01 4.30
C THR A 15 -4.15 -14.98 5.38
N ALA A 16 -3.82 -14.70 6.64
CA ALA A 16 -4.15 -15.59 7.76
C ALA A 16 -5.66 -15.79 7.92
N TYR A 17 -6.42 -14.70 7.82
CA TYR A 17 -7.89 -14.74 7.88
C TYR A 17 -8.49 -15.56 6.74
N HIS A 18 -8.13 -15.22 5.48
CA HIS A 18 -8.71 -15.90 4.32
C HIS A 18 -8.29 -17.36 4.25
N LEU A 19 -7.05 -17.69 4.63
CA LEU A 19 -6.56 -19.06 4.68
C LEU A 19 -7.31 -19.88 5.72
N ALA A 20 -7.48 -19.37 6.94
CA ALA A 20 -8.24 -20.04 8.00
C ALA A 20 -9.68 -20.30 7.55
N MET A 21 -10.34 -19.30 6.98
CA MET A 21 -11.69 -19.41 6.43
C MET A 21 -11.77 -20.45 5.30
N ALA A 22 -10.80 -20.46 4.39
CA ALA A 22 -10.78 -21.38 3.26
C ALA A 22 -10.51 -22.84 3.71
N LEU A 23 -9.64 -23.06 4.69
CA LEU A 23 -9.39 -24.38 5.30
C LEU A 23 -10.66 -24.96 5.91
N GLU A 24 -11.36 -24.19 6.74
CA GLU A 24 -12.60 -24.62 7.38
C GLU A 24 -13.69 -24.92 6.34
N ARG A 25 -13.91 -24.01 5.38
CA ARG A 25 -14.97 -24.16 4.35
C ARG A 25 -14.73 -25.33 3.40
N SER A 26 -13.48 -25.62 3.08
CA SER A 26 -13.10 -26.74 2.19
C SER A 26 -12.99 -28.08 2.94
N GLY A 27 -13.02 -28.08 4.26
CA GLY A 27 -12.75 -29.27 5.08
C GLY A 27 -11.31 -29.76 5.03
N LYS A 28 -10.39 -28.94 4.50
CA LYS A 28 -8.95 -29.30 4.36
C LYS A 28 -8.14 -29.03 5.62
N GLY A 29 -8.70 -28.35 6.62
CA GLY A 29 -8.03 -28.02 7.88
C GLY A 29 -8.86 -27.13 8.76
N LYS A 30 -8.22 -26.52 9.75
CA LYS A 30 -8.82 -25.63 10.74
C LYS A 30 -8.05 -24.33 10.83
N GLY A 31 -8.68 -23.29 11.35
CA GLY A 31 -7.99 -22.02 11.60
C GLY A 31 -6.79 -22.15 12.53
N SER A 32 -6.83 -23.10 13.48
CA SER A 32 -5.71 -23.41 14.37
C SER A 32 -4.48 -24.04 13.67
N ASP A 33 -4.60 -24.42 12.41
CA ASP A 33 -3.46 -24.87 11.60
C ASP A 33 -2.62 -23.67 11.11
N VAL A 34 -3.14 -22.44 11.24
CA VAL A 34 -2.51 -21.19 10.83
C VAL A 34 -1.96 -20.45 12.07
N VAL A 35 -0.68 -20.15 12.07
CA VAL A 35 -0.01 -19.30 13.05
C VAL A 35 0.38 -17.99 12.37
N LEU A 36 -0.08 -16.87 12.90
CA LEU A 36 0.30 -15.53 12.51
C LEU A 36 1.28 -14.95 13.53
N ILE A 37 2.46 -14.57 13.08
CA ILE A 37 3.53 -14.03 13.94
C ILE A 37 3.83 -12.59 13.57
N ASP A 38 3.99 -11.73 14.59
CA ASP A 38 4.50 -10.38 14.42
C ASP A 38 5.34 -9.95 15.64
N LYS A 39 6.43 -9.24 15.38
CA LYS A 39 7.33 -8.76 16.44
C LYS A 39 6.72 -7.72 17.37
N GLN A 40 5.62 -7.07 16.96
CA GLN A 40 4.89 -6.10 17.78
C GLN A 40 3.41 -6.44 17.85
N GLY A 41 2.69 -6.38 16.71
CA GLY A 41 1.26 -6.62 16.63
C GLY A 41 0.61 -5.98 15.40
N PRO A 42 -0.74 -6.07 15.31
CA PRO A 42 -1.48 -5.63 14.14
C PRO A 42 -1.20 -4.19 13.73
N GLY A 43 -0.73 -4.01 12.51
CA GLY A 43 -0.50 -2.70 11.92
C GLY A 43 0.68 -1.90 12.50
N ALA A 44 1.58 -2.52 13.24
CA ALA A 44 2.72 -1.83 13.84
C ALA A 44 3.72 -1.25 12.82
N GLY A 45 3.74 -1.78 11.60
CA GLY A 45 4.55 -1.26 10.49
C GLY A 45 3.83 -0.17 9.68
N ALA A 46 4.21 -0.03 8.40
CA ALA A 46 3.70 0.99 7.49
C ALA A 46 2.17 0.99 7.35
N THR A 47 1.52 -0.18 7.45
CA THR A 47 0.06 -0.28 7.34
C THR A 47 -0.68 0.60 8.34
N GLY A 48 -0.25 0.63 9.60
CA GLY A 48 -0.91 1.45 10.64
C GLY A 48 -0.63 2.94 10.52
N LEU A 49 0.38 3.33 9.76
CA LEU A 49 0.77 4.71 9.51
C LEU A 49 0.19 5.27 8.22
N ALA A 50 -0.17 4.41 7.26
CA ALA A 50 -0.65 4.79 5.95
C ALA A 50 -1.86 5.73 6.00
N CYS A 51 -1.99 6.57 4.97
CA CYS A 51 -3.17 7.42 4.76
C CYS A 51 -4.47 6.60 4.56
N GLY A 52 -4.35 5.35 4.15
CA GLY A 52 -5.49 4.46 4.01
C GLY A 52 -6.29 4.64 2.71
N CYS A 53 -5.70 5.24 1.70
CA CYS A 53 -6.34 5.37 0.38
C CYS A 53 -6.49 4.00 -0.30
N VAL A 54 -7.67 3.78 -0.88
CA VAL A 54 -8.00 2.62 -1.71
C VAL A 54 -8.28 3.11 -3.12
N ARG A 55 -7.47 2.71 -4.09
CA ARG A 55 -7.50 3.20 -5.47
C ARG A 55 -6.97 2.18 -6.46
N ASN A 56 -7.23 2.40 -7.74
CA ASN A 56 -6.69 1.62 -8.86
C ASN A 56 -5.89 2.50 -9.85
N LEU A 57 -5.40 3.65 -9.41
CA LEU A 57 -4.58 4.58 -10.20
C LEU A 57 -3.15 4.04 -10.33
N TYR A 58 -2.87 3.27 -11.38
CA TYR A 58 -1.55 2.73 -11.71
C TYR A 58 -1.37 2.61 -13.23
N MET A 59 -0.19 2.98 -13.72
CA MET A 59 0.15 2.84 -15.15
C MET A 59 0.51 1.39 -15.54
N THR A 60 0.77 0.53 -14.55
CA THR A 60 1.11 -0.89 -14.76
C THR A 60 -0.16 -1.71 -14.85
N GLY A 61 -0.56 -2.12 -16.06
CA GLY A 61 -1.82 -2.82 -16.33
C GLY A 61 -2.09 -4.07 -15.46
N PRO A 62 -1.13 -4.98 -15.23
CA PRO A 62 -1.33 -6.14 -14.36
C PRO A 62 -1.83 -5.81 -12.95
N LEU A 63 -1.46 -4.65 -12.39
CA LEU A 63 -1.92 -4.21 -11.07
C LEU A 63 -3.43 -4.02 -10.99
N HIS A 64 -4.08 -3.64 -12.08
CA HIS A 64 -5.54 -3.40 -12.11
C HIS A 64 -6.33 -4.63 -11.70
N SER A 65 -5.90 -5.82 -12.11
CA SER A 65 -6.56 -7.08 -11.75
C SER A 65 -6.46 -7.39 -10.26
N ILE A 66 -5.29 -7.17 -9.65
CA ILE A 66 -5.10 -7.32 -8.21
C ILE A 66 -5.94 -6.30 -7.44
N LEU A 67 -6.00 -5.06 -7.91
CA LEU A 67 -6.75 -4.00 -7.23
C LEU A 67 -8.26 -4.22 -7.39
N ARG A 68 -8.72 -4.77 -8.52
CA ARG A 68 -10.10 -5.24 -8.67
C ARG A 68 -10.42 -6.35 -7.65
N ALA A 69 -9.57 -7.37 -7.55
CA ALA A 69 -9.75 -8.42 -6.53
C ALA A 69 -9.69 -7.85 -5.10
N SER A 70 -8.90 -6.81 -4.89
CA SER A 70 -8.77 -6.16 -3.59
C SER A 70 -10.01 -5.36 -3.22
N VAL A 71 -10.59 -4.61 -4.16
CA VAL A 71 -11.80 -3.84 -3.85
C VAL A 71 -12.99 -4.75 -3.53
N GLU A 72 -13.06 -5.95 -4.11
CA GLU A 72 -14.06 -6.96 -3.74
C GLU A 72 -13.93 -7.39 -2.26
N VAL A 73 -12.68 -7.46 -1.74
CA VAL A 73 -12.47 -7.72 -0.31
C VAL A 73 -12.92 -6.54 0.54
N TRP A 74 -12.60 -5.30 0.16
CA TRP A 74 -13.07 -4.08 0.84
C TRP A 74 -14.59 -4.02 0.90
N GLU A 75 -15.26 -4.27 -0.21
CA GLU A 75 -16.72 -4.26 -0.33
C GLU A 75 -17.40 -5.42 0.40
N SER A 76 -16.69 -6.51 0.66
CA SER A 76 -17.27 -7.68 1.34
C SER A 76 -17.66 -7.43 2.79
N ASP A 77 -17.00 -6.47 3.46
CA ASP A 77 -17.28 -6.12 4.87
C ASP A 77 -16.85 -4.68 5.19
N PRO A 78 -17.44 -3.67 4.52
CA PRO A 78 -16.98 -2.30 4.62
C PRO A 78 -17.08 -1.72 6.02
N VAL A 79 -18.03 -2.19 6.82
CA VAL A 79 -18.23 -1.71 8.20
C VAL A 79 -17.05 -2.13 9.09
N ASN A 80 -16.68 -3.42 9.10
CA ASN A 80 -15.57 -3.91 9.91
C ASN A 80 -14.20 -3.44 9.41
N PHE A 81 -14.08 -3.17 8.11
CA PHE A 81 -12.86 -2.60 7.54
C PHE A 81 -12.82 -1.06 7.61
N GLY A 82 -13.91 -0.41 8.06
CA GLY A 82 -14.01 1.06 8.05
C GLY A 82 -13.86 1.65 6.65
N PHE A 83 -14.26 0.91 5.62
CA PHE A 83 -14.13 1.33 4.23
C PHE A 83 -15.22 2.31 3.85
N GLN A 84 -14.80 3.50 3.42
CA GLN A 84 -15.65 4.57 2.92
C GLN A 84 -15.49 4.65 1.40
N GLN A 85 -16.46 4.12 0.67
CA GLN A 85 -16.47 4.10 -0.80
C GLN A 85 -16.97 5.44 -1.33
N VAL A 86 -16.15 6.46 -1.20
CA VAL A 86 -16.47 7.85 -1.61
C VAL A 86 -15.99 8.20 -3.02
N GLY A 87 -15.32 7.26 -3.68
CA GLY A 87 -14.64 7.51 -4.95
C GLY A 87 -13.21 8.04 -4.76
N TYR A 88 -12.51 8.11 -5.89
CA TYR A 88 -11.16 8.66 -5.99
C TYR A 88 -11.06 9.51 -7.25
N VAL A 89 -10.66 10.75 -7.11
CA VAL A 89 -10.50 11.71 -8.21
C VAL A 89 -9.02 11.99 -8.38
N SER A 90 -8.48 11.59 -9.53
CA SER A 90 -7.12 11.91 -9.93
C SER A 90 -7.10 12.99 -11.00
N ILE A 91 -6.18 13.95 -10.86
CA ILE A 91 -6.07 15.13 -11.70
C ILE A 91 -4.65 15.18 -12.28
N GLY A 92 -4.56 15.41 -13.59
CA GLY A 92 -3.31 15.60 -14.30
C GLY A 92 -3.34 16.79 -15.26
N GLU A 93 -2.17 17.12 -15.81
CA GLU A 93 -1.94 18.13 -16.84
C GLU A 93 -2.19 17.59 -18.24
N GLU A 94 -2.25 18.46 -19.24
CA GLU A 94 -2.52 18.13 -20.67
C GLU A 94 -1.59 17.04 -21.21
N ASN A 95 -0.31 17.08 -20.87
CA ASN A 95 0.69 16.11 -21.33
C ASN A 95 0.49 14.69 -20.77
N GLN A 96 -0.33 14.51 -19.75
CA GLN A 96 -0.68 13.20 -19.15
C GLN A 96 -1.97 12.61 -19.77
N THR A 97 -2.69 13.34 -20.60
CA THR A 97 -4.00 12.94 -21.12
C THR A 97 -3.99 11.57 -21.80
N GLU A 98 -2.98 11.28 -22.65
CA GLU A 98 -2.88 9.98 -23.33
C GLU A 98 -2.69 8.82 -22.35
N ASP A 99 -1.94 9.03 -21.29
CA ASP A 99 -1.70 8.00 -20.28
C ASP A 99 -2.95 7.77 -19.43
N TYR A 100 -3.70 8.81 -19.11
CA TYR A 100 -4.99 8.68 -18.43
C TYR A 100 -6.05 7.97 -19.30
N ILE A 101 -6.05 8.18 -20.63
CA ILE A 101 -6.92 7.44 -21.56
C ILE A 101 -6.59 5.95 -21.52
N LYS A 102 -5.31 5.58 -21.61
CA LYS A 102 -4.86 4.18 -21.53
C LYS A 102 -5.20 3.56 -20.18
N LEU A 103 -4.98 4.31 -19.10
CA LEU A 103 -5.30 3.90 -17.73
C LEU A 103 -6.80 3.65 -17.56
N ASN A 104 -7.66 4.58 -17.98
CA ASN A 104 -9.12 4.42 -17.94
C ASN A 104 -9.56 3.16 -18.70
N GLN A 105 -9.07 2.95 -19.93
CA GLN A 105 -9.40 1.77 -20.71
C GLN A 105 -8.95 0.49 -19.99
N SER A 106 -7.73 0.45 -19.46
CA SER A 106 -7.22 -0.72 -18.73
C SER A 106 -8.01 -1.01 -17.44
N GLN A 107 -8.48 0.02 -16.74
CA GLN A 107 -9.37 -0.15 -15.59
C GLN A 107 -10.72 -0.75 -16.02
N ILE A 108 -11.34 -0.23 -17.07
CA ILE A 108 -12.60 -0.75 -17.62
C ILE A 108 -12.42 -2.22 -18.02
N ASP A 109 -11.37 -2.56 -18.76
CA ASP A 109 -11.09 -3.91 -19.23
C ASP A 109 -10.86 -4.90 -18.07
N SER A 110 -10.28 -4.43 -16.96
CA SER A 110 -10.12 -5.23 -15.75
C SER A 110 -11.38 -5.36 -14.89
N GLY A 111 -12.50 -4.70 -15.27
CA GLY A 111 -13.74 -4.67 -14.49
C GLY A 111 -13.71 -3.70 -13.30
N TYR A 112 -12.89 -2.66 -13.38
CA TYR A 112 -12.82 -1.58 -12.39
C TYR A 112 -13.31 -0.26 -13.03
N PRO A 113 -14.62 0.04 -13.00
CA PRO A 113 -15.19 1.15 -13.76
C PRO A 113 -14.68 2.52 -13.25
N SER A 114 -14.32 3.37 -14.19
CA SER A 114 -13.94 4.77 -13.96
C SER A 114 -14.42 5.65 -15.10
N ASP A 115 -14.63 6.93 -14.82
CA ASP A 115 -14.99 7.94 -15.80
C ASP A 115 -13.77 8.85 -16.06
N LEU A 116 -13.58 9.20 -17.33
CA LEU A 116 -12.53 10.11 -17.78
C LEU A 116 -13.13 11.41 -18.30
N TYR A 117 -12.60 12.52 -17.82
CA TYR A 117 -12.95 13.88 -18.27
C TYR A 117 -11.71 14.59 -18.78
N THR A 118 -11.82 15.35 -19.87
CA THR A 118 -10.70 16.10 -20.47
C THR A 118 -11.08 17.54 -20.79
N GLY A 119 -10.12 18.46 -20.76
CA GLY A 119 -10.30 19.87 -21.07
C GLY A 119 -11.43 20.51 -20.27
N ASP A 120 -12.35 21.23 -20.95
CA ASP A 120 -13.45 21.93 -20.30
C ASP A 120 -14.39 20.99 -19.50
N ASP A 121 -14.52 19.72 -19.89
CA ASP A 121 -15.31 18.73 -19.16
C ASP A 121 -14.68 18.37 -17.83
N ALA A 122 -13.35 18.26 -17.77
CA ALA A 122 -12.61 18.06 -16.53
C ALA A 122 -12.86 19.19 -15.53
N HIS A 123 -12.75 20.44 -15.99
CA HIS A 123 -13.00 21.61 -15.15
C HIS A 123 -14.47 21.71 -14.69
N ARG A 124 -15.42 21.43 -15.58
CA ARG A 124 -16.86 21.38 -15.20
C ARG A 124 -17.14 20.29 -14.17
N PHE A 125 -16.56 19.12 -14.34
CA PHE A 125 -16.70 18.03 -13.36
C PHE A 125 -16.17 18.46 -11.98
N LEU A 126 -14.95 18.97 -11.90
CA LEU A 126 -14.33 19.38 -10.62
C LEU A 126 -15.14 20.48 -9.93
N THR A 127 -15.57 21.52 -10.66
CA THR A 127 -16.37 22.61 -10.09
C THR A 127 -17.79 22.19 -9.71
N SER A 128 -18.33 21.12 -10.32
CA SER A 128 -19.61 20.55 -9.90
C SER A 128 -19.52 19.82 -8.55
N ILE A 129 -18.39 19.21 -8.26
CA ILE A 129 -18.13 18.57 -6.97
C ILE A 129 -17.69 19.60 -5.92
N TRP A 130 -16.75 20.47 -6.29
CA TRP A 130 -16.16 21.48 -5.43
C TRP A 130 -16.26 22.88 -6.06
N PRO A 131 -17.29 23.67 -5.72
CA PRO A 131 -17.52 24.98 -6.34
C PRO A 131 -16.40 26.01 -6.15
N ASP A 132 -15.53 25.80 -5.16
CA ASP A 132 -14.39 26.66 -4.86
C ASP A 132 -13.05 26.11 -5.37
N PHE A 133 -13.09 25.12 -6.24
CA PHE A 133 -11.91 24.61 -6.93
C PHE A 133 -11.29 25.69 -7.81
N LYS A 134 -9.98 25.92 -7.70
CA LYS A 134 -9.33 27.14 -8.19
C LYS A 134 -8.49 26.97 -9.43
N THR A 135 -7.88 25.81 -9.63
CA THR A 135 -6.87 25.67 -10.68
C THR A 135 -7.49 25.44 -12.05
N ASP A 136 -6.94 26.11 -13.03
CA ASP A 136 -7.24 25.97 -14.46
C ASP A 136 -6.27 24.99 -15.17
N LYS A 137 -5.28 24.46 -14.43
CA LYS A 137 -4.26 23.53 -14.98
C LYS A 137 -4.69 22.05 -14.90
N CYS A 138 -5.97 21.79 -14.78
CA CYS A 138 -6.52 20.44 -14.68
C CYS A 138 -7.11 20.05 -16.03
N ASP A 139 -6.29 19.43 -16.87
CA ASP A 139 -6.66 19.11 -18.25
C ASP A 139 -7.25 17.70 -18.37
N VAL A 140 -6.94 16.81 -17.43
CA VAL A 140 -7.46 15.46 -17.38
C VAL A 140 -7.84 15.07 -15.96
N VAL A 141 -9.00 14.41 -15.81
CA VAL A 141 -9.51 13.91 -14.55
C VAL A 141 -10.02 12.49 -14.72
N LEU A 142 -9.57 11.60 -13.84
CA LEU A 142 -10.06 10.24 -13.74
C LEU A 142 -10.84 10.09 -12.43
N HIS A 143 -12.10 9.62 -12.51
CA HIS A 143 -12.94 9.36 -11.35
C HIS A 143 -13.22 7.87 -11.19
N GLU A 144 -12.62 7.26 -10.20
CA GLU A 144 -12.81 5.85 -9.84
C GLU A 144 -13.97 5.69 -8.86
N HIS A 145 -15.02 4.97 -9.22
CA HIS A 145 -16.25 4.86 -8.42
C HIS A 145 -16.13 3.88 -7.25
N ARG A 146 -15.38 2.80 -7.42
CA ARG A 146 -15.22 1.75 -6.40
C ARG A 146 -14.13 2.06 -5.37
N SER A 147 -13.43 3.15 -5.53
CA SER A 147 -12.35 3.63 -4.70
C SER A 147 -12.84 4.44 -3.50
N GLY A 148 -11.90 4.81 -2.63
CA GLY A 148 -12.18 5.59 -1.44
C GLY A 148 -11.05 5.51 -0.43
N TYR A 149 -11.40 5.35 0.84
CA TYR A 149 -10.42 5.20 1.90
C TYR A 149 -10.93 4.29 3.02
N ALA A 150 -10.00 3.76 3.82
CA ALA A 150 -10.34 3.03 5.03
C ALA A 150 -9.46 3.50 6.20
N GLY A 151 -10.06 3.61 7.38
CA GLY A 151 -9.34 3.94 8.60
C GLY A 151 -8.38 2.81 8.98
N THR A 152 -7.08 3.07 8.97
CA THR A 152 -6.06 2.02 9.13
C THR A 152 -6.21 1.22 10.43
N HIS A 153 -6.54 1.89 11.54
CA HIS A 153 -6.81 1.22 12.82
C HIS A 153 -8.04 0.31 12.77
N MET A 154 -9.11 0.74 12.08
CA MET A 154 -10.33 -0.06 11.92
C MET A 154 -10.04 -1.33 11.11
N VAL A 155 -9.29 -1.19 10.01
CA VAL A 155 -8.90 -2.32 9.17
C VAL A 155 -8.07 -3.34 9.95
N MET A 156 -7.05 -2.88 10.67
CA MET A 156 -6.18 -3.76 11.43
C MET A 156 -6.95 -4.49 12.54
N TRP A 157 -7.79 -3.76 13.25
CA TRP A 157 -8.66 -4.35 14.25
C TRP A 157 -9.65 -5.34 13.63
N GLY A 158 -10.32 -4.96 12.54
CA GLY A 158 -11.31 -5.82 11.86
C GLY A 158 -10.69 -7.11 11.33
N LEU A 159 -9.52 -7.05 10.69
CA LEU A 159 -8.81 -8.24 10.23
C LEU A 159 -8.33 -9.12 11.39
N ASP A 160 -7.81 -8.51 12.46
CA ASP A 160 -7.39 -9.27 13.65
C ASP A 160 -8.59 -9.99 14.32
N GLN A 161 -9.75 -9.33 14.41
CA GLN A 161 -10.98 -9.96 14.89
C GLN A 161 -11.42 -11.12 13.98
N LYS A 162 -11.30 -10.98 12.66
CA LYS A 162 -11.57 -12.07 11.71
C LYS A 162 -10.60 -13.23 11.90
N CYS A 163 -9.32 -12.97 12.08
CA CYS A 163 -8.35 -14.01 12.43
C CYS A 163 -8.77 -14.75 13.73
N GLN A 164 -9.21 -14.03 14.76
CA GLN A 164 -9.69 -14.62 15.99
C GLN A 164 -10.93 -15.47 15.80
N GLN A 165 -11.92 -14.96 15.09
CA GLN A 165 -13.18 -15.66 14.83
C GLN A 165 -12.98 -16.99 14.10
N TRP A 166 -12.03 -17.03 13.18
CA TRP A 166 -11.67 -18.24 12.42
C TRP A 166 -10.61 -19.10 13.11
N GLY A 167 -10.21 -18.80 14.36
CA GLY A 167 -9.35 -19.64 15.17
C GLY A 167 -7.86 -19.58 14.83
N VAL A 168 -7.39 -18.56 14.09
CA VAL A 168 -5.96 -18.34 13.83
C VAL A 168 -5.20 -18.17 15.14
N GLN A 169 -4.07 -18.86 15.28
CA GLN A 169 -3.15 -18.70 16.40
C GLN A 169 -2.32 -17.41 16.17
N ARG A 170 -2.58 -16.37 16.96
CA ARG A 170 -1.92 -15.07 16.84
C ARG A 170 -0.82 -14.95 17.89
N VAL A 171 0.41 -14.75 17.42
CA VAL A 171 1.62 -14.66 18.26
C VAL A 171 2.25 -13.30 18.06
N TYR A 172 1.96 -12.37 18.95
CA TYR A 172 2.46 -11.00 18.90
C TYR A 172 3.57 -10.77 19.93
N GLY A 173 4.48 -9.82 19.67
CA GLY A 173 5.66 -9.58 20.50
C GLY A 173 6.77 -10.62 20.30
N VAL A 174 6.71 -11.40 19.23
CA VAL A 174 7.70 -12.43 18.89
C VAL A 174 8.29 -12.17 17.51
N GLU A 175 9.60 -11.97 17.46
CA GLU A 175 10.32 -11.72 16.22
C GLU A 175 10.77 -13.02 15.58
N VAL A 176 10.61 -13.12 14.24
CA VAL A 176 11.26 -14.15 13.43
C VAL A 176 12.72 -13.77 13.26
N THR A 177 13.63 -14.70 13.56
CA THR A 177 15.08 -14.49 13.55
C THR A 177 15.81 -15.29 12.46
N GLY A 178 15.11 -16.19 11.78
CA GLY A 178 15.67 -17.01 10.70
C GLY A 178 14.75 -18.15 10.27
N TYR A 179 15.28 -18.98 9.40
CA TYR A 179 14.60 -20.16 8.87
C TYR A 179 15.53 -21.36 8.86
N ASP A 180 15.07 -22.51 9.39
CA ASP A 180 15.74 -23.79 9.23
C ASP A 180 15.35 -24.41 7.88
N MET A 181 16.28 -24.41 6.94
CA MET A 181 16.08 -24.99 5.60
C MET A 181 16.26 -26.52 5.56
N GLY A 182 16.66 -27.11 6.67
CA GLY A 182 17.02 -28.53 6.73
C GLY A 182 18.30 -28.85 5.95
N SER A 183 18.76 -30.09 6.08
CA SER A 183 19.99 -30.58 5.39
C SER A 183 19.70 -31.09 3.97
N GLY A 184 18.97 -30.35 3.12
CA GLY A 184 18.64 -30.71 1.75
C GLY A 184 19.53 -29.98 0.75
N ASN A 185 20.12 -30.72 -0.21
CA ASN A 185 20.80 -30.12 -1.36
C ASN A 185 19.80 -29.22 -2.14
N ALA A 186 20.23 -28.04 -2.53
CA ALA A 186 19.55 -27.17 -3.48
C ALA A 186 19.26 -27.98 -4.76
N SER A 187 18.04 -28.43 -4.93
CA SER A 187 17.60 -29.09 -6.17
C SER A 187 17.08 -28.01 -7.12
N SER A 188 17.78 -27.84 -8.25
CA SER A 188 17.33 -27.05 -9.39
C SER A 188 16.11 -27.72 -10.04
N GLY A 189 14.96 -27.72 -9.39
CA GLY A 189 13.69 -28.19 -9.95
C GLY A 189 12.99 -27.10 -10.74
N ALA A 190 12.37 -27.45 -11.86
CA ALA A 190 11.57 -26.54 -12.70
C ALA A 190 10.29 -26.11 -11.97
N GLY A 191 10.37 -25.06 -11.22
CA GLY A 191 9.38 -24.49 -10.28
C GLY A 191 10.09 -23.81 -9.12
N GLY A 192 11.40 -23.57 -9.30
CA GLY A 192 12.31 -23.21 -8.24
C GLY A 192 12.18 -21.78 -7.77
N GLY A 193 11.88 -21.61 -6.49
CA GLY A 193 12.18 -20.40 -5.77
C GLY A 193 13.68 -20.07 -5.88
N VAL A 194 13.99 -18.80 -5.78
CA VAL A 194 15.33 -18.23 -6.00
C VAL A 194 16.39 -18.87 -5.08
N GLY A 195 16.02 -19.28 -3.86
CA GLY A 195 16.96 -19.86 -2.88
C GLY A 195 17.07 -21.39 -2.89
N GLY A 196 16.13 -22.12 -3.51
CA GLY A 196 16.03 -23.59 -3.50
C GLY A 196 15.86 -24.20 -2.10
N GLY A 197 15.24 -25.40 -2.05
CA GLY A 197 14.98 -26.12 -0.79
C GLY A 197 13.73 -25.67 -0.05
N SER A 198 13.43 -26.37 1.06
CA SER A 198 12.17 -26.16 1.81
C SER A 198 12.46 -25.74 3.24
N VAL A 199 11.73 -24.74 3.72
CA VAL A 199 11.71 -24.35 5.14
C VAL A 199 11.11 -25.48 5.98
N LYS A 200 11.83 -25.94 6.98
CA LYS A 200 11.36 -26.95 7.97
C LYS A 200 10.82 -26.29 9.21
N ALA A 201 11.37 -25.17 9.58
CA ALA A 201 10.91 -24.42 10.74
C ALA A 201 11.23 -22.94 10.61
N VAL A 202 10.43 -22.14 11.29
CA VAL A 202 10.65 -20.71 11.50
C VAL A 202 11.28 -20.53 12.87
N GLU A 203 12.46 -19.90 12.91
CA GLU A 203 13.17 -19.56 14.12
C GLU A 203 12.65 -18.22 14.67
N THR A 204 12.44 -18.14 15.97
CA THR A 204 11.89 -16.95 16.62
C THR A 204 12.56 -16.66 17.96
N THR A 205 12.39 -15.46 18.47
CA THR A 205 12.83 -15.06 19.82
C THR A 205 12.20 -15.88 20.95
N ALA A 206 11.09 -16.60 20.68
CA ALA A 206 10.38 -17.44 21.65
C ALA A 206 10.58 -18.94 21.43
N GLY A 207 11.42 -19.33 20.45
CA GLY A 207 11.68 -20.72 20.07
C GLY A 207 11.38 -21.01 18.62
N THR A 208 11.36 -22.28 18.26
CA THR A 208 11.25 -22.73 16.86
C THR A 208 9.86 -23.29 16.56
N ILE A 209 9.29 -22.97 15.42
CA ILE A 209 7.98 -23.43 14.96
C ILE A 209 8.17 -24.25 13.68
N THR A 210 7.97 -25.57 13.76
CA THR A 210 7.94 -26.41 12.56
C THR A 210 6.71 -26.12 11.71
N CYS A 211 6.85 -26.11 10.39
CA CYS A 211 5.76 -25.78 9.47
C CYS A 211 5.90 -26.50 8.12
N ASP A 212 4.77 -26.61 7.41
CA ASP A 212 4.74 -27.14 6.04
C ASP A 212 4.83 -26.01 5.01
N GLN A 213 4.29 -24.83 5.32
CA GLN A 213 4.25 -23.67 4.43
C GLN A 213 4.50 -22.39 5.22
N VAL A 214 5.20 -21.43 4.59
CA VAL A 214 5.46 -20.09 5.14
C VAL A 214 4.98 -19.04 4.16
N VAL A 215 4.31 -18.00 4.66
CA VAL A 215 3.99 -16.78 3.89
C VAL A 215 4.66 -15.60 4.57
N ILE A 216 5.39 -14.82 3.80
CA ILE A 216 6.15 -13.67 4.29
C ILE A 216 5.46 -12.39 3.81
N GLY A 217 4.78 -11.70 4.72
CA GLY A 217 4.15 -10.39 4.52
C GLY A 217 4.78 -9.35 5.45
N ALA A 218 6.12 -9.28 5.45
CA ALA A 218 6.91 -8.55 6.44
C ALA A 218 7.08 -7.04 6.09
N GLY A 219 6.43 -6.52 5.03
CA GLY A 219 6.52 -5.12 4.63
C GLY A 219 7.97 -4.67 4.40
N ALA A 220 8.38 -3.56 5.00
CA ALA A 220 9.74 -3.04 4.87
C ALA A 220 10.84 -3.97 5.42
N TRP A 221 10.51 -5.00 6.18
CA TRP A 221 11.47 -6.02 6.65
C TRP A 221 11.57 -7.23 5.70
N THR A 222 10.79 -7.29 4.63
CA THR A 222 10.87 -8.34 3.60
C THR A 222 12.29 -8.58 3.08
N PRO A 223 13.14 -7.56 2.81
CA PRO A 223 14.52 -7.77 2.36
C PRO A 223 15.34 -8.68 3.27
N ARG A 224 15.17 -8.57 4.59
CA ARG A 224 15.87 -9.44 5.56
C ARG A 224 15.41 -10.90 5.45
N HIS A 225 14.10 -11.13 5.31
CA HIS A 225 13.57 -12.48 5.13
C HIS A 225 13.96 -13.07 3.77
N TRP A 226 14.00 -12.23 2.74
CA TRP A 226 14.47 -12.59 1.41
C TRP A 226 15.92 -13.10 1.42
N GLU A 227 16.82 -12.37 2.08
CA GLU A 227 18.22 -12.75 2.26
C GLU A 227 18.37 -14.07 3.04
N TRP A 228 17.65 -14.23 4.16
CA TRP A 228 17.68 -15.47 4.95
C TRP A 228 17.21 -16.70 4.17
N LEU A 229 16.39 -16.51 3.15
CA LEU A 229 15.91 -17.57 2.27
C LEU A 229 16.75 -17.73 1.00
N GLY A 230 17.88 -17.03 0.89
CA GLY A 230 18.83 -17.14 -0.21
C GLY A 230 18.47 -16.32 -1.45
N GLY A 231 17.56 -15.37 -1.33
CA GLY A 231 17.26 -14.42 -2.41
C GLY A 231 18.44 -13.46 -2.68
N PRO A 232 18.66 -13.04 -3.92
CA PRO A 232 19.76 -12.13 -4.26
C PRO A 232 19.51 -10.72 -3.72
N ASN A 233 20.62 -10.07 -3.30
CA ASN A 233 20.58 -8.66 -2.88
C ASN A 233 20.80 -7.68 -4.02
N THR A 234 21.28 -8.18 -5.16
CA THR A 234 21.47 -7.42 -6.40
C THR A 234 20.93 -8.19 -7.59
N LEU A 235 20.63 -7.48 -8.65
CA LEU A 235 20.21 -8.05 -9.94
C LEU A 235 20.73 -7.19 -11.09
N ASP A 236 20.80 -7.77 -12.28
CA ASP A 236 21.09 -7.04 -13.52
C ASP A 236 19.77 -6.56 -14.13
N ILE A 237 19.65 -5.24 -14.35
CA ILE A 237 18.47 -4.63 -14.95
C ILE A 237 18.76 -4.36 -16.43
N VAL A 238 17.93 -4.92 -17.30
CA VAL A 238 17.97 -4.62 -18.74
C VAL A 238 16.90 -3.57 -19.04
N TYR A 239 17.34 -2.37 -19.41
CA TYR A 239 16.45 -1.27 -19.79
C TYR A 239 15.91 -1.44 -21.22
N PRO A 240 14.76 -0.82 -21.57
CA PRO A 240 14.16 -0.93 -22.90
C PRO A 240 15.07 -0.45 -24.04
N ASP A 241 16.03 0.44 -23.77
CA ASP A 241 17.03 0.93 -24.73
C ASP A 241 18.23 -0.03 -24.91
N GLY A 242 18.23 -1.17 -24.20
CA GLY A 242 19.30 -2.16 -24.20
C GLY A 242 20.45 -1.87 -23.24
N HIS A 243 20.41 -0.78 -22.48
CA HIS A 243 21.37 -0.55 -21.40
C HIS A 243 21.21 -1.58 -20.29
N ILE A 244 22.32 -2.06 -19.73
CA ILE A 244 22.31 -2.99 -18.61
C ILE A 244 22.96 -2.32 -17.41
N ALA A 245 22.21 -2.19 -16.32
CA ALA A 245 22.76 -1.84 -15.01
C ALA A 245 23.07 -3.13 -14.26
N ASN A 246 24.37 -3.45 -14.14
CA ASN A 246 24.81 -4.63 -13.41
C ASN A 246 24.85 -4.35 -11.90
N ASP A 247 24.64 -5.41 -11.13
CA ASP A 247 24.70 -5.36 -9.65
C ASP A 247 23.79 -4.28 -9.02
N HIS A 248 22.66 -3.99 -9.66
CA HIS A 248 21.70 -3.04 -9.09
C HIS A 248 21.10 -3.59 -7.79
N ALA A 249 20.98 -2.75 -6.78
CA ALA A 249 20.37 -3.15 -5.51
C ALA A 249 18.94 -3.65 -5.74
N MET A 250 18.62 -4.84 -5.19
CA MET A 250 17.28 -5.44 -5.28
C MET A 250 16.24 -4.61 -4.54
N TRP A 251 16.63 -3.90 -3.48
CA TRP A 251 15.73 -3.16 -2.63
C TRP A 251 16.20 -1.74 -2.40
N THR A 252 15.28 -0.78 -2.56
CA THR A 252 15.48 0.62 -2.16
C THR A 252 14.45 0.97 -1.09
N TYR A 253 14.90 1.56 0.02
CA TYR A 253 14.01 2.00 1.07
C TYR A 253 13.54 3.43 0.83
N TRP A 254 12.24 3.62 0.96
CA TRP A 254 11.59 4.93 0.82
C TRP A 254 10.76 5.24 2.04
N ARG A 255 10.77 6.49 2.47
CA ARG A 255 9.83 6.99 3.46
C ARG A 255 8.68 7.71 2.78
N LEU A 256 7.48 7.53 3.32
CA LEU A 256 6.26 8.12 2.81
C LEU A 256 5.98 9.40 3.60
N LEU A 257 5.90 10.54 2.93
CA LEU A 257 5.61 11.82 3.57
C LEU A 257 4.11 12.01 3.67
N GLU A 258 3.58 11.95 4.88
CA GLU A 258 2.16 12.15 5.16
C GLU A 258 1.95 13.08 6.36
N GLY A 259 0.79 13.70 6.43
CA GLY A 259 0.43 14.62 7.51
C GLY A 259 -1.06 14.73 7.73
N GLU A 260 -1.40 15.43 8.80
CA GLU A 260 -2.77 15.73 9.20
C GLU A 260 -2.95 17.22 9.40
N VAL A 261 -4.05 17.73 8.86
CA VAL A 261 -4.48 19.11 9.01
C VAL A 261 -5.89 19.11 9.60
N TRP A 262 -6.13 19.86 10.67
CA TRP A 262 -7.47 20.09 11.16
C TRP A 262 -8.17 21.11 10.30
N MET A 263 -9.48 20.99 10.16
CA MET A 263 -10.26 22.00 9.46
C MET A 263 -10.35 23.29 10.29
N PRO A 264 -10.14 24.45 9.67
CA PRO A 264 -10.51 25.73 10.28
C PRO A 264 -11.99 25.77 10.66
N PRO A 265 -12.39 26.56 11.66
CA PRO A 265 -13.80 26.71 12.02
C PRO A 265 -14.67 27.14 10.81
N GLY A 266 -15.72 26.36 10.53
CA GLY A 266 -16.64 26.62 9.42
C GLY A 266 -16.14 26.12 8.05
N VAL A 267 -14.98 25.48 7.99
CA VAL A 267 -14.45 24.83 6.78
C VAL A 267 -14.72 23.34 6.85
N ASP A 268 -15.10 22.74 5.72
CA ASP A 268 -15.37 21.32 5.59
C ASP A 268 -14.85 20.79 4.25
N TYR A 269 -14.53 19.50 4.19
CA TYR A 269 -14.17 18.79 2.96
C TYR A 269 -15.34 17.92 2.48
N ARG A 270 -16.34 18.63 1.93
CA ARG A 270 -17.56 18.02 1.37
C ARG A 270 -17.79 18.48 -0.06
N THR A 271 -18.54 17.68 -0.78
CA THR A 271 -19.06 18.05 -2.10
C THR A 271 -20.13 19.15 -2.02
N ALA A 272 -20.47 19.75 -3.15
CA ALA A 272 -21.48 20.81 -3.23
C ALA A 272 -22.88 20.38 -2.70
N ASP A 273 -23.22 19.10 -2.82
CA ASP A 273 -24.46 18.50 -2.31
C ASP A 273 -24.34 17.97 -0.86
N GLY A 274 -23.24 18.27 -0.18
CA GLY A 274 -23.02 17.97 1.24
C GLY A 274 -22.61 16.54 1.55
N LYS A 275 -22.31 15.72 0.54
CA LYS A 275 -21.79 14.35 0.71
C LYS A 275 -20.31 14.36 1.08
N ASP A 276 -19.84 13.23 1.59
CA ASP A 276 -18.41 13.03 1.80
C ASP A 276 -17.69 13.10 0.45
N ALA A 277 -16.62 13.91 0.41
CA ALA A 277 -15.87 14.14 -0.80
C ALA A 277 -15.02 12.90 -1.17
N PRO A 278 -14.83 12.63 -2.45
CA PRO A 278 -13.89 11.61 -2.90
C PRO A 278 -12.48 11.91 -2.42
N VAL A 279 -11.64 10.88 -2.36
CA VAL A 279 -10.20 11.07 -2.19
C VAL A 279 -9.67 11.86 -3.39
N LEU A 280 -8.89 12.89 -3.13
CA LEU A 280 -8.26 13.70 -4.15
C LEU A 280 -6.81 13.28 -4.36
N HIS A 281 -6.37 13.21 -5.60
CA HIS A 281 -4.98 13.04 -6.00
C HIS A 281 -4.66 14.02 -7.13
N VAL A 282 -3.55 14.72 -7.03
CA VAL A 282 -3.18 15.76 -8.00
C VAL A 282 -1.72 15.62 -8.36
N GLU A 283 -1.45 15.57 -9.66
CA GLU A 283 -0.11 15.52 -10.25
C GLU A 283 0.02 16.62 -11.29
N LEU A 284 0.56 17.80 -10.88
CA LEU A 284 0.87 18.90 -11.79
C LEU A 284 2.39 19.06 -11.82
N MET A 285 3.03 18.32 -12.71
CA MET A 285 4.48 18.14 -12.73
C MET A 285 5.25 19.37 -13.23
N ASN A 286 4.55 20.33 -13.83
CA ASN A 286 5.12 21.61 -14.31
C ASN A 286 4.62 22.81 -13.48
N THR A 287 4.18 22.59 -12.25
CA THR A 287 3.62 23.63 -11.38
C THR A 287 4.43 23.75 -10.10
N PRO A 288 5.37 24.68 -9.99
CA PRO A 288 6.19 24.85 -8.80
C PRO A 288 5.39 25.37 -7.60
N VAL A 289 5.79 24.97 -6.41
CA VAL A 289 5.24 25.40 -5.12
C VAL A 289 6.27 26.25 -4.40
N TYR A 290 5.86 27.44 -3.99
CA TYR A 290 6.70 28.43 -3.30
C TYR A 290 6.29 28.61 -1.85
N GLY A 291 7.27 28.82 -0.97
CA GLY A 291 7.07 29.18 0.43
C GLY A 291 6.62 30.63 0.61
N ASP A 292 6.31 30.99 1.85
CA ASP A 292 5.95 32.37 2.21
C ASP A 292 7.13 33.34 2.08
N ASP A 293 8.35 32.84 2.13
CA ASP A 293 9.59 33.59 1.86
C ASP A 293 9.87 33.83 0.38
N GLY A 294 9.07 33.23 -0.52
CA GLY A 294 9.23 33.27 -1.96
C GLY A 294 10.23 32.26 -2.54
N GLU A 295 10.84 31.43 -1.70
CA GLU A 295 11.72 30.35 -2.17
C GLU A 295 10.90 29.15 -2.66
N MET A 296 11.43 28.45 -3.65
CA MET A 296 10.79 27.28 -4.21
C MET A 296 10.96 26.08 -3.27
N ILE A 297 9.86 25.52 -2.77
CA ILE A 297 9.85 24.31 -1.92
C ILE A 297 10.00 23.07 -2.82
N GLN A 298 9.19 22.97 -3.88
CA GLN A 298 9.24 21.90 -4.88
C GLN A 298 8.90 22.45 -6.26
N ASP A 299 9.42 21.83 -7.32
CA ASP A 299 9.20 22.23 -8.71
C ASP A 299 7.89 21.70 -9.31
N HIS A 300 7.12 20.93 -8.51
CA HIS A 300 5.87 20.31 -8.94
C HIS A 300 4.84 20.26 -7.80
N VAL A 301 3.57 20.04 -8.16
CA VAL A 301 2.50 19.64 -7.22
C VAL A 301 2.28 18.13 -7.35
N TYR A 302 2.56 17.40 -6.29
CA TYR A 302 2.13 16.02 -6.11
C TYR A 302 1.50 15.91 -4.73
N THR A 303 0.19 15.77 -4.67
CA THR A 303 -0.51 15.67 -3.39
C THR A 303 -1.70 14.74 -3.49
N TYR A 304 -1.98 14.05 -2.40
CA TYR A 304 -3.22 13.32 -2.21
C TYR A 304 -3.81 13.65 -0.85
N THR A 305 -5.13 13.66 -0.76
CA THR A 305 -5.82 13.97 0.49
C THR A 305 -7.17 13.28 0.58
N ARG A 306 -7.57 12.96 1.79
CA ARG A 306 -8.87 12.42 2.14
C ARG A 306 -9.42 13.06 3.42
N TYR A 307 -10.69 12.91 3.63
CA TYR A 307 -11.32 13.26 4.90
C TYR A 307 -10.85 12.32 6.04
N ALA A 308 -10.56 12.87 7.20
CA ALA A 308 -10.02 12.15 8.37
C ALA A 308 -10.96 12.28 9.59
N ALA A 309 -12.23 11.90 9.40
CA ALA A 309 -13.25 11.96 10.46
C ALA A 309 -13.07 10.92 11.56
N GLU A 310 -12.39 9.81 11.26
CA GLU A 310 -12.16 8.72 12.19
C GLU A 310 -11.15 9.06 13.30
N ARG A 311 -10.44 10.16 13.17
CA ARG A 311 -9.49 10.63 14.17
C ARG A 311 -10.12 11.65 15.09
N VAL A 312 -10.04 11.32 16.34
CA VAL A 312 -10.66 11.90 17.52
C VAL A 312 -10.93 13.42 17.46
N GLY A 313 -12.22 13.77 17.38
CA GLY A 313 -12.75 15.01 17.94
C GLY A 313 -12.77 16.24 17.04
N ALA A 314 -12.14 16.24 15.87
CA ALA A 314 -12.26 17.34 14.91
C ALA A 314 -12.15 16.84 13.46
N PRO A 315 -13.00 17.35 12.56
CA PRO A 315 -12.85 17.04 11.15
C PRO A 315 -11.49 17.54 10.65
N GLY A 316 -10.84 16.72 9.81
CA GLY A 316 -9.51 17.01 9.30
C GLY A 316 -9.30 16.45 7.91
N LEU A 317 -8.13 16.75 7.37
CA LEU A 317 -7.57 16.13 6.18
C LEU A 317 -6.39 15.27 6.57
N GLN A 318 -6.25 14.13 5.91
CA GLN A 318 -5.03 13.33 5.94
C GLN A 318 -4.58 13.06 4.52
N GLY A 319 -3.30 13.26 4.28
CA GLY A 319 -2.73 13.04 2.97
C GLY A 319 -1.23 13.24 2.95
N GLY A 320 -0.67 13.30 1.77
CA GLY A 320 0.78 13.35 1.62
C GLY A 320 1.24 13.79 0.26
N THR A 321 2.52 13.52 0.01
CA THR A 321 3.19 13.82 -1.24
C THR A 321 4.02 12.61 -1.70
N ILE A 322 4.86 12.82 -2.71
CA ILE A 322 5.74 11.79 -3.27
C ILE A 322 6.67 11.21 -2.20
N PRO A 323 6.90 9.90 -2.17
CA PRO A 323 7.85 9.29 -1.25
C PRO A 323 9.28 9.80 -1.49
N ILE A 324 10.10 9.76 -0.43
CA ILE A 324 11.52 10.16 -0.49
C ILE A 324 12.41 8.93 -0.27
N PRO A 325 13.40 8.67 -1.14
CA PRO A 325 14.32 7.56 -0.97
C PRO A 325 15.20 7.80 0.27
N ILE A 326 15.43 6.73 1.04
CA ILE A 326 16.36 6.72 2.18
C ILE A 326 17.71 6.14 1.74
N GLY A 327 17.72 5.30 0.72
CA GLY A 327 18.91 4.67 0.14
C GLY A 327 18.80 3.14 0.09
N ASP A 328 19.69 2.52 -0.69
CA ASP A 328 19.65 1.06 -0.97
C ASP A 328 20.11 0.22 0.23
N SER A 329 21.05 0.73 1.00
CA SER A 329 21.65 0.05 2.16
C SER A 329 21.02 0.42 3.49
N ALA A 330 19.94 1.19 3.50
CA ALA A 330 19.30 1.63 4.73
C ALA A 330 18.78 0.42 5.51
N GLN A 331 19.21 0.28 6.76
CA GLN A 331 18.63 -0.69 7.69
C GLN A 331 17.31 -0.14 8.20
N VAL A 332 16.23 -0.92 8.04
CA VAL A 332 14.93 -0.54 8.58
C VAL A 332 14.91 -0.93 10.06
N GLU A 333 14.89 0.08 10.91
CA GLU A 333 14.72 -0.13 12.35
C GLU A 333 13.40 -0.85 12.64
N PRO A 334 13.36 -1.83 13.57
CA PRO A 334 12.13 -2.51 13.96
C PRO A 334 11.01 -1.57 14.40
N TYR A 335 11.37 -0.41 14.92
CA TYR A 335 10.45 0.66 15.34
C TYR A 335 10.77 1.98 14.63
N GLY A 336 11.25 1.91 13.40
CA GLY A 336 11.76 3.02 12.62
C GLY A 336 10.82 4.21 12.51
N HIS A 337 9.52 3.97 12.46
CA HIS A 337 8.49 5.01 12.45
C HIS A 337 8.47 5.90 13.71
N LEU A 338 9.12 5.50 14.80
CA LEU A 338 9.32 6.29 16.01
C LEU A 338 10.64 7.03 16.03
N ALA A 339 11.57 6.71 15.12
CA ALA A 339 12.88 7.34 15.05
C ALA A 339 12.78 8.70 14.34
N ASP A 340 13.49 9.72 14.86
CA ASP A 340 13.49 11.08 14.29
C ASP A 340 13.95 11.09 12.82
N ALA A 341 14.89 10.20 12.46
CA ALA A 341 15.37 10.07 11.08
C ALA A 341 14.29 9.72 10.05
N TYR A 342 13.13 9.21 10.49
CA TYR A 342 12.01 8.82 9.65
C TYR A 342 10.82 9.77 9.75
N GLN A 343 10.95 10.90 10.46
CA GLN A 343 9.94 11.95 10.47
C GLN A 343 9.88 12.63 9.10
N ALA A 344 8.72 13.18 8.77
CA ALA A 344 8.57 13.98 7.56
C ALA A 344 9.47 15.22 7.63
N ASP A 345 10.01 15.63 6.48
CA ASP A 345 10.91 16.77 6.39
C ASP A 345 10.23 18.08 6.84
N GLU A 346 11.04 19.04 7.28
CA GLU A 346 10.52 20.30 7.84
C GLU A 346 9.75 21.15 6.82
N TRP A 347 10.10 21.04 5.54
CA TRP A 347 9.39 21.73 4.45
C TRP A 347 7.99 21.16 4.16
N PHE A 348 7.71 19.90 4.54
CA PHE A 348 6.50 19.19 4.15
C PHE A 348 5.18 19.83 4.66
N PRO A 349 5.07 20.33 5.90
CA PRO A 349 3.84 21.00 6.36
C PRO A 349 3.45 22.19 5.49
N GLU A 350 4.39 23.07 5.18
CA GLU A 350 4.17 24.23 4.34
C GLU A 350 3.77 23.80 2.92
N TYR A 351 4.55 22.90 2.32
CA TYR A 351 4.26 22.36 0.99
C TYR A 351 2.85 21.77 0.89
N TYR A 352 2.48 20.90 1.83
CA TYR A 352 1.18 20.23 1.82
C TYR A 352 0.02 21.23 1.95
N CYS A 353 0.12 22.18 2.85
CA CYS A 353 -0.90 23.22 3.03
C CYS A 353 -0.96 24.16 1.82
N LYS A 354 0.17 24.55 1.26
CA LYS A 354 0.24 25.38 0.04
C LYS A 354 -0.40 24.69 -1.15
N THR A 355 -0.10 23.41 -1.38
CA THR A 355 -0.71 22.65 -2.49
C THR A 355 -2.24 22.58 -2.34
N LEU A 356 -2.78 22.33 -1.14
CA LEU A 356 -4.21 22.34 -0.91
C LEU A 356 -4.81 23.74 -1.13
N GLY A 357 -4.14 24.80 -0.69
CA GLY A 357 -4.55 26.18 -0.90
C GLY A 357 -4.48 26.64 -2.36
N MET A 358 -3.61 26.02 -3.18
CA MET A 358 -3.58 26.23 -4.63
C MET A 358 -4.80 25.60 -5.32
N LEU A 359 -5.30 24.49 -4.78
CA LEU A 359 -6.41 23.75 -5.36
C LEU A 359 -7.80 24.29 -4.92
N PHE A 360 -7.94 24.74 -3.67
CA PHE A 360 -9.22 25.15 -3.11
C PHE A 360 -9.14 26.49 -2.42
N LYS A 361 -10.12 27.37 -2.63
CA LYS A 361 -10.21 28.63 -1.92
C LYS A 361 -10.41 28.44 -0.41
N ARG A 362 -11.20 27.45 -0.01
CA ARG A 362 -11.46 27.14 1.40
C ARG A 362 -10.24 26.69 2.17
N PHE A 363 -9.18 26.26 1.50
CA PHE A 363 -7.95 25.75 2.09
C PHE A 363 -6.78 26.75 2.03
N GLU A 364 -7.03 27.96 1.62
CA GLU A 364 -6.06 29.04 1.83
C GLU A 364 -5.82 29.21 3.34
N ASN A 365 -4.56 29.29 3.77
CA ASN A 365 -4.16 29.44 5.18
C ASN A 365 -4.43 28.23 6.09
N LEU A 366 -4.23 27.00 5.60
CA LEU A 366 -4.33 25.78 6.42
C LEU A 366 -3.15 25.57 7.37
N GLU A 367 -1.98 26.14 7.11
CA GLU A 367 -0.74 25.85 7.84
C GLU A 367 -0.84 25.96 9.36
N PRO A 368 -1.51 27.00 9.95
CA PRO A 368 -1.71 27.07 11.41
C PRO A 368 -2.50 25.91 12.01
N TYR A 369 -3.22 25.16 11.18
CA TYR A 369 -4.04 24.01 11.55
C TYR A 369 -3.34 22.68 11.29
N PHE A 370 -2.11 22.69 10.75
CA PHE A 370 -1.31 21.49 10.59
C PHE A 370 -1.00 20.90 11.97
N LYS A 371 -1.28 19.60 12.17
CA LYS A 371 -1.20 18.99 13.50
C LYS A 371 -0.12 17.95 13.61
N GLN A 372 0.14 17.21 12.57
CA GLN A 372 1.09 16.14 12.65
C GLN A 372 1.90 16.01 11.38
N ARG A 373 3.19 16.22 11.54
CA ARG A 373 4.24 15.85 10.60
C ARG A 373 4.68 14.43 10.91
N ARG A 374 4.46 13.51 9.99
CA ARG A 374 4.90 12.13 10.15
C ARG A 374 5.31 11.53 8.82
N ASN A 375 5.97 10.39 8.85
CA ASN A 375 6.00 9.54 7.69
C ASN A 375 4.75 8.66 7.66
N GLY A 376 4.33 8.24 6.46
CA GLY A 376 3.29 7.22 6.26
C GLY A 376 3.86 5.80 6.38
N GLY A 377 5.05 5.66 6.94
CA GLY A 377 5.79 4.42 7.05
C GLY A 377 7.00 4.37 6.11
N ILE A 378 7.71 3.26 6.20
CA ILE A 378 8.85 2.94 5.32
C ILE A 378 8.43 1.78 4.44
N GLY A 379 8.66 1.92 3.13
CA GLY A 379 8.50 0.86 2.14
C GLY A 379 9.83 0.32 1.65
N ALA A 380 9.92 -0.97 1.37
CA ALA A 380 10.98 -1.56 0.57
C ALA A 380 10.47 -1.70 -0.86
N PHE A 381 11.12 -1.00 -1.78
CA PHE A 381 10.73 -0.94 -3.18
C PHE A 381 11.67 -1.80 -4.01
N THR A 382 11.11 -2.49 -4.99
CA THR A 382 11.83 -3.10 -6.10
C THR A 382 12.33 -2.02 -7.06
N PRO A 383 13.34 -2.31 -7.91
CA PRO A 383 13.92 -1.31 -8.80
C PRO A 383 12.94 -0.72 -9.82
N ASP A 384 11.96 -1.50 -10.27
CA ASP A 384 10.92 -1.14 -11.23
C ASP A 384 9.59 -0.75 -10.56
N ASN A 385 9.57 -0.70 -9.23
CA ASN A 385 8.38 -0.45 -8.43
C ASN A 385 7.22 -1.45 -8.67
N VAL A 386 7.53 -2.64 -9.19
CA VAL A 386 6.57 -3.72 -9.39
C VAL A 386 6.63 -4.69 -8.21
N PRO A 387 5.49 -5.13 -7.65
CA PRO A 387 5.48 -6.11 -6.57
C PRO A 387 6.07 -7.46 -6.99
N ILE A 388 6.51 -8.23 -5.98
CA ILE A 388 6.88 -9.64 -6.13
C ILE A 388 5.92 -10.47 -5.29
N PHE A 389 5.20 -11.38 -5.93
CA PHE A 389 4.28 -12.33 -5.31
C PHE A 389 4.62 -13.75 -5.78
N ASP A 390 5.69 -14.32 -5.21
CA ASP A 390 6.21 -15.61 -5.66
C ASP A 390 6.88 -16.42 -4.55
N HIS A 391 7.26 -17.64 -4.88
CA HIS A 391 8.00 -18.52 -4.01
C HIS A 391 9.50 -18.16 -4.01
N VAL A 392 10.03 -17.84 -2.84
CA VAL A 392 11.46 -17.64 -2.62
C VAL A 392 12.17 -18.94 -2.23
N ALA A 393 11.41 -19.92 -1.71
CA ALA A 393 11.83 -21.30 -1.51
C ALA A 393 10.62 -22.22 -1.81
N ASP A 394 10.82 -23.54 -1.92
CA ASP A 394 9.80 -24.50 -2.37
C ASP A 394 8.44 -24.35 -1.64
N ASN A 395 8.48 -23.96 -0.36
CA ASN A 395 7.30 -23.79 0.50
C ASN A 395 7.27 -22.45 1.23
N ALA A 396 8.01 -21.45 0.75
CA ALA A 396 8.01 -20.10 1.32
C ALA A 396 7.60 -19.09 0.24
N PHE A 397 6.42 -18.52 0.39
CA PHE A 397 5.84 -17.51 -0.51
C PHE A 397 6.07 -16.11 0.05
N VAL A 398 6.56 -15.20 -0.78
CA VAL A 398 6.79 -13.81 -0.41
C VAL A 398 5.71 -12.89 -0.97
N ILE A 399 5.26 -11.96 -0.15
CA ILE A 399 4.41 -10.84 -0.54
C ILE A 399 5.25 -9.57 -0.35
N ALA A 400 5.97 -9.17 -1.38
CA ALA A 400 6.74 -7.93 -1.43
C ALA A 400 5.98 -6.91 -2.29
N ASP A 401 5.23 -6.04 -1.66
CA ASP A 401 4.24 -5.18 -2.31
C ASP A 401 4.81 -3.93 -2.98
N SER A 402 6.11 -3.70 -2.89
CA SER A 402 6.77 -2.49 -3.43
C SER A 402 6.00 -1.21 -3.08
N ASN A 403 5.56 -1.11 -1.80
CA ASN A 403 4.75 -0.01 -1.24
C ASN A 403 3.33 0.16 -1.83
N HIS A 404 2.77 -0.86 -2.42
CA HIS A 404 1.38 -0.83 -2.86
C HIS A 404 0.40 -1.39 -1.80
N GLY A 405 0.91 -1.76 -0.62
CA GLY A 405 0.34 -2.66 0.37
C GLY A 405 -1.11 -2.41 0.78
N PHE A 406 -1.41 -1.24 1.34
CA PHE A 406 -2.71 -1.03 1.99
C PHE A 406 -3.90 -1.31 1.06
N LYS A 407 -3.86 -0.82 -0.18
CA LYS A 407 -4.93 -0.98 -1.15
C LYS A 407 -5.03 -2.40 -1.72
N MET A 408 -3.96 -3.21 -1.61
CA MET A 408 -3.87 -4.58 -2.13
C MET A 408 -4.27 -5.66 -1.11
N ILE A 409 -5.24 -5.42 -0.25
CA ILE A 409 -5.77 -6.38 0.73
C ILE A 409 -6.13 -7.74 0.11
N GLY A 410 -6.54 -7.74 -1.16
CA GLY A 410 -6.92 -8.93 -1.92
C GLY A 410 -5.77 -9.91 -2.17
N VAL A 411 -4.51 -9.45 -2.15
CA VAL A 411 -3.34 -10.34 -2.30
C VAL A 411 -3.36 -11.43 -1.23
N GLY A 412 -3.75 -11.11 0.01
CA GLY A 412 -3.88 -12.11 1.06
C GLY A 412 -4.93 -13.18 0.75
N LYS A 413 -6.06 -12.81 0.13
CA LYS A 413 -7.08 -13.76 -0.33
C LYS A 413 -6.54 -14.63 -1.46
N LEU A 414 -5.92 -14.05 -2.48
CA LEU A 414 -5.33 -14.76 -3.62
C LEU A 414 -4.24 -15.75 -3.15
N THR A 415 -3.38 -15.33 -2.22
CA THR A 415 -2.38 -16.22 -1.59
C THR A 415 -3.03 -17.37 -0.83
N ALA A 416 -4.11 -17.13 -0.09
CA ALA A 416 -4.85 -18.18 0.60
C ALA A 416 -5.48 -19.17 -0.39
N ASP A 417 -6.06 -18.69 -1.49
CA ASP A 417 -6.63 -19.53 -2.54
C ASP A 417 -5.54 -20.41 -3.20
N MET A 418 -4.37 -19.85 -3.49
CA MET A 418 -3.19 -20.60 -3.98
C MET A 418 -2.79 -21.72 -3.03
N LEU A 419 -2.65 -21.43 -1.75
CA LEU A 419 -2.25 -22.43 -0.75
C LEU A 419 -3.25 -23.57 -0.60
N ILE A 420 -4.53 -23.33 -0.87
CA ILE A 420 -5.59 -24.34 -0.79
C ILE A 420 -5.70 -25.15 -2.07
N THR A 421 -5.56 -24.53 -3.23
CA THR A 421 -5.71 -25.17 -4.55
C THR A 421 -4.40 -25.81 -5.05
N GLY A 422 -3.27 -25.25 -4.68
CA GLY A 422 -1.95 -25.58 -5.24
C GLY A 422 -1.71 -24.91 -6.61
N GLU A 423 -2.59 -24.00 -7.04
CA GLU A 423 -2.50 -23.31 -8.34
C GLU A 423 -2.31 -21.81 -8.11
N MET A 424 -1.36 -21.20 -8.82
CA MET A 424 -1.14 -19.76 -8.77
C MET A 424 -2.34 -19.03 -9.41
N PRO A 425 -3.03 -18.12 -8.70
CA PRO A 425 -4.05 -17.27 -9.29
C PRO A 425 -3.47 -16.44 -10.44
N TRP A 426 -4.21 -16.33 -11.52
CA TRP A 426 -3.73 -15.63 -12.72
C TRP A 426 -3.41 -14.14 -12.46
N GLU A 427 -4.08 -13.53 -11.48
CA GLU A 427 -3.82 -12.17 -11.05
C GLU A 427 -2.41 -11.99 -10.46
N LEU A 428 -1.85 -13.03 -9.83
CA LEU A 428 -0.51 -12.99 -9.25
C LEU A 428 0.58 -13.40 -10.25
N THR A 429 0.23 -14.16 -11.30
CA THR A 429 1.20 -14.70 -12.28
C THR A 429 2.14 -13.64 -12.90
N PRO A 430 1.72 -12.39 -13.19
CA PRO A 430 2.62 -11.39 -13.75
C PRO A 430 3.70 -10.87 -12.78
N PHE A 431 3.67 -11.28 -11.53
CA PHE A 431 4.51 -10.75 -10.44
C PHE A 431 5.44 -11.80 -9.83
N GLY A 432 5.58 -12.97 -10.49
CA GLY A 432 6.44 -14.08 -10.12
C GLY A 432 7.54 -14.38 -11.11
#